data_fc15c4d98d813c3ffd3c9ed25bbaefb4
#
_entry.id   fc15c4d98d813c3ffd3c9ed25bbaefb4
#
_cell.length_a   1.000
_cell.length_b   1.000
_cell.length_c   1.000
_cell.angle_alpha   90.00
_cell.angle_beta   90.00
_cell.angle_gamma   90.00
#
_symmetry.space_group_name_H-M   'P 1'
#
loop_
_entity.id
_entity.type
_entity.pdbx_description
1 polymer ?
#
loop_
_entity_poly.entity_id
_entity_poly.type
_entity_poly.pdbx_seq_one_letter_code
_entity_poly.pdbx_strand_id
1 'polypeptide(L)'
;MESGFRTPLLDCFRRGEVTRDIRLLAARGALAPRALEQLALLVLLVGDQDAEVASLAAATLDALPPAAVAKFIGRSEVGDDIRAFFIARGIQPIASATSSKDEEEPLIETGADEAAEDEGDEEKTRLILNMLSVPQRMKYALKGTASQRAVLIRDPNKVIAAAVLSSPKLTETEVEAFSRMANVSEEVLRTIGTSRAWTKSYSVISGLVKNPKCPPAISLTLMSRLNDRDVKGLVNDRNVPEALRLAARKVLAVNESRKQ
;
A
#
# COMPACT_ATOMS: atom_id res chain seq x y z
N MET A 1 -10.99 -2.73 -18.74
CA MET A 1 -9.54 -2.53 -18.86
C MET A 1 -8.95 -2.30 -17.47
N GLU A 2 -8.62 -3.36 -16.74
CA GLU A 2 -8.23 -3.28 -15.31
C GLU A 2 -7.09 -4.23 -14.97
N SER A 3 -6.06 -4.29 -15.78
CA SER A 3 -4.85 -5.09 -15.48
C SER A 3 -3.59 -4.24 -15.33
N GLY A 4 -3.74 -2.99 -14.87
CA GLY A 4 -2.61 -2.13 -14.55
C GLY A 4 -2.04 -2.41 -13.15
N PHE A 5 -0.78 -2.10 -12.95
CA PHE A 5 -0.11 -2.11 -11.65
C PHE A 5 -0.91 -1.30 -10.61
N ARG A 6 -1.19 -1.89 -9.46
CA ARG A 6 -1.99 -1.31 -8.38
C ARG A 6 -1.22 -1.31 -7.07
N THR A 7 -1.10 -0.15 -6.47
CA THR A 7 -0.68 0.02 -5.08
C THR A 7 -1.72 0.86 -4.34
N PRO A 8 -1.80 0.75 -3.01
CA PRO A 8 -2.71 1.56 -2.21
C PRO A 8 -2.54 3.06 -2.45
N LEU A 9 -1.29 3.51 -2.62
CA LEU A 9 -0.98 4.90 -2.91
C LEU A 9 -1.50 5.33 -4.29
N LEU A 10 -1.24 4.53 -5.34
CA LEU A 10 -1.69 4.83 -6.69
C LEU A 10 -3.22 4.89 -6.79
N ASP A 11 -3.93 4.04 -6.05
CA ASP A 11 -5.39 4.05 -6.01
C ASP A 11 -5.94 5.34 -5.36
N CYS A 12 -5.26 5.93 -4.37
CA CYS A 12 -5.63 7.25 -3.82
C CYS A 12 -5.50 8.36 -4.87
N PHE A 13 -4.45 8.33 -5.70
CA PHE A 13 -4.29 9.29 -6.80
C PHE A 13 -5.40 9.12 -7.86
N ARG A 14 -5.71 7.90 -8.25
CA ARG A 14 -6.79 7.61 -9.23
C ARG A 14 -8.17 8.06 -8.76
N ARG A 15 -8.43 7.97 -7.45
CA ARG A 15 -9.68 8.43 -6.84
C ARG A 15 -9.75 9.94 -6.59
N GLY A 16 -8.65 10.68 -6.85
CA GLY A 16 -8.59 12.13 -6.62
C GLY A 16 -8.58 12.52 -5.13
N GLU A 17 -8.24 11.60 -4.23
CA GLU A 17 -8.21 11.83 -2.77
C GLU A 17 -6.93 12.56 -2.30
N VAL A 18 -6.09 12.99 -3.25
CA VAL A 18 -4.76 13.54 -2.99
C VAL A 18 -4.76 15.06 -3.14
N THR A 19 -4.24 15.79 -2.14
CA THR A 19 -4.13 17.25 -2.19
C THR A 19 -3.13 17.71 -3.25
N ARG A 20 -3.29 18.96 -3.71
CA ARG A 20 -2.44 19.56 -4.72
C ARG A 20 -0.94 19.47 -4.39
N ASP A 21 -0.57 19.77 -3.14
CA ASP A 21 0.84 19.76 -2.70
C ASP A 21 1.48 18.37 -2.84
N ILE A 22 0.72 17.32 -2.53
CA ILE A 22 1.19 15.94 -2.69
C ILE A 22 1.28 15.58 -4.17
N ARG A 23 0.34 16.02 -5.02
CA ARG A 23 0.40 15.82 -6.46
C ARG A 23 1.61 16.50 -7.09
N LEU A 24 1.95 17.73 -6.67
CA LEU A 24 3.18 18.41 -7.09
C LEU A 24 4.45 17.67 -6.62
N LEU A 25 4.45 17.12 -5.41
CA LEU A 25 5.56 16.32 -4.92
C LEU A 25 5.74 15.03 -5.75
N ALA A 26 4.65 14.36 -6.07
CA ALA A 26 4.66 13.18 -6.95
C ALA A 26 5.10 13.52 -8.38
N ALA A 27 4.65 14.66 -8.92
CA ALA A 27 5.05 15.16 -10.24
C ALA A 27 6.55 15.47 -10.35
N ARG A 28 7.21 15.75 -9.23
CA ARG A 28 8.69 15.89 -9.15
C ARG A 28 9.42 14.56 -9.02
N GLY A 29 8.71 13.43 -8.99
CA GLY A 29 9.29 12.11 -8.77
C GLY A 29 9.70 11.82 -7.31
N ALA A 30 9.36 12.70 -6.37
CA ALA A 30 9.86 12.64 -4.99
C ALA A 30 9.05 11.70 -4.06
N LEU A 31 7.96 11.11 -4.56
CA LEU A 31 6.99 10.43 -3.69
C LEU A 31 7.09 8.90 -3.73
N ALA A 32 7.48 8.30 -4.83
CA ALA A 32 7.42 6.85 -4.97
C ALA A 32 8.76 6.17 -4.65
N PRO A 33 8.74 5.11 -3.83
CA PRO A 33 9.97 4.41 -3.44
C PRO A 33 10.44 3.41 -4.49
N ARG A 34 9.56 2.99 -5.40
CA ARG A 34 9.85 2.01 -6.45
C ARG A 34 9.73 2.64 -7.83
N ALA A 35 10.65 2.28 -8.73
CA ALA A 35 10.68 2.80 -10.09
C ALA A 35 9.33 2.63 -10.83
N LEU A 36 8.69 1.46 -10.69
CA LEU A 36 7.39 1.18 -11.32
C LEU A 36 6.28 2.10 -10.80
N GLU A 37 6.21 2.30 -9.48
CA GLU A 37 5.22 3.17 -8.87
C GLU A 37 5.48 4.64 -9.22
N GLN A 38 6.76 5.05 -9.27
CA GLN A 38 7.18 6.39 -9.67
C GLN A 38 6.74 6.69 -11.10
N LEU A 39 7.02 5.80 -12.06
CA LEU A 39 6.58 5.96 -13.44
C LEU A 39 5.06 5.93 -13.58
N ALA A 40 4.38 5.03 -12.88
CA ALA A 40 2.92 4.95 -12.90
C ALA A 40 2.26 6.25 -12.39
N LEU A 41 2.80 6.84 -11.31
CA LEU A 41 2.33 8.13 -10.79
C LEU A 41 2.60 9.27 -11.78
N LEU A 42 3.79 9.34 -12.36
CA LEU A 42 4.13 10.38 -13.34
C LEU A 42 3.25 10.29 -14.59
N VAL A 43 3.05 9.08 -15.13
CA VAL A 43 2.15 8.85 -16.29
C VAL A 43 0.72 9.28 -15.97
N LEU A 44 0.22 8.95 -14.78
CA LEU A 44 -1.11 9.37 -14.32
C LEU A 44 -1.22 10.89 -14.24
N LEU A 45 -0.21 11.56 -13.69
CA LEU A 45 -0.21 13.01 -13.43
C LEU A 45 0.00 13.85 -14.70
N VAL A 46 0.51 13.30 -15.80
CA VAL A 46 0.50 13.99 -17.12
C VAL A 46 -0.92 14.34 -17.55
N GLY A 47 -1.92 13.56 -17.15
CA GLY A 47 -3.34 13.83 -17.38
C GLY A 47 -4.04 14.58 -16.25
N ASP A 48 -3.32 15.20 -15.32
CA ASP A 48 -3.92 15.93 -14.20
C ASP A 48 -4.70 17.16 -14.66
N GLN A 49 -5.79 17.48 -13.96
CA GLN A 49 -6.62 18.65 -14.23
C GLN A 49 -5.88 19.98 -13.96
N ASP A 50 -4.90 19.96 -13.06
CA ASP A 50 -4.04 21.11 -12.74
C ASP A 50 -2.89 21.17 -13.77
N ALA A 51 -2.88 22.20 -14.59
CA ALA A 51 -1.89 22.39 -15.67
C ALA A 51 -0.44 22.46 -15.14
N GLU A 52 -0.21 22.98 -13.95
CA GLU A 52 1.12 23.02 -13.33
C GLU A 52 1.59 21.61 -12.95
N VAL A 53 0.71 20.80 -12.36
CA VAL A 53 1.00 19.40 -12.02
C VAL A 53 1.29 18.60 -13.29
N ALA A 54 0.44 18.73 -14.30
CA ALA A 54 0.60 18.01 -15.57
C ALA A 54 1.89 18.39 -16.30
N SER A 55 2.19 19.69 -16.39
CA SER A 55 3.42 20.19 -17.01
C SER A 55 4.68 19.72 -16.26
N LEU A 56 4.65 19.76 -14.94
CA LEU A 56 5.76 19.32 -14.11
C LEU A 56 6.01 17.81 -14.24
N ALA A 57 4.94 16.99 -14.25
CA ALA A 57 5.06 15.55 -14.46
C ALA A 57 5.62 15.22 -15.85
N ALA A 58 5.18 15.93 -16.90
CA ALA A 58 5.72 15.77 -18.24
C ALA A 58 7.21 16.12 -18.30
N ALA A 59 7.60 17.26 -17.74
CA ALA A 59 9.00 17.69 -17.70
C ALA A 59 9.88 16.69 -16.91
N THR A 60 9.36 16.12 -15.82
CA THR A 60 10.07 15.10 -15.04
C THR A 60 10.26 13.82 -15.84
N LEU A 61 9.25 13.38 -16.61
CA LEU A 61 9.36 12.21 -17.49
C LEU A 61 10.35 12.44 -18.63
N ASP A 62 10.36 13.64 -19.23
CA ASP A 62 11.25 14.00 -20.32
C ASP A 62 12.72 14.13 -19.87
N ALA A 63 12.95 14.40 -18.57
CA ALA A 63 14.28 14.41 -17.98
C ALA A 63 14.86 13.01 -17.71
N LEU A 64 14.06 11.95 -17.76
CA LEU A 64 14.53 10.59 -17.56
C LEU A 64 15.40 10.11 -18.73
N PRO A 65 16.51 9.40 -18.48
CA PRO A 65 17.34 8.85 -19.54
C PRO A 65 16.54 7.85 -20.40
N PRO A 66 16.37 8.06 -21.72
CA PRO A 66 15.56 7.19 -22.56
C PRO A 66 16.00 5.72 -22.55
N ALA A 67 17.31 5.48 -22.43
CA ALA A 67 17.88 4.13 -22.35
C ALA A 67 17.47 3.40 -21.06
N ALA A 68 17.38 4.10 -19.93
CA ALA A 68 16.92 3.53 -18.68
C ALA A 68 15.42 3.19 -18.75
N VAL A 69 14.61 4.11 -19.27
CA VAL A 69 13.18 3.90 -19.49
C VAL A 69 12.95 2.72 -20.43
N ALA A 70 13.68 2.63 -21.57
CA ALA A 70 13.55 1.53 -22.54
C ALA A 70 13.82 0.16 -21.93
N LYS A 71 14.87 0.05 -21.10
CA LYS A 71 15.17 -1.18 -20.33
C LYS A 71 14.05 -1.51 -19.32
N PHE A 72 13.55 -0.48 -18.65
CA PHE A 72 12.52 -0.64 -17.64
C PHE A 72 11.19 -1.12 -18.24
N ILE A 73 10.69 -0.48 -19.30
CA ILE A 73 9.42 -0.88 -19.94
C ILE A 73 9.51 -2.22 -20.69
N GLY A 74 10.71 -2.75 -20.93
CA GLY A 74 10.93 -4.09 -21.46
C GLY A 74 10.70 -5.22 -20.46
N ARG A 75 10.53 -4.91 -19.15
CA ARG A 75 10.27 -5.90 -18.10
C ARG A 75 8.83 -6.44 -18.17
N SER A 76 8.63 -7.70 -17.82
CA SER A 76 7.31 -8.36 -17.83
C SER A 76 6.31 -7.77 -16.84
N GLU A 77 6.79 -7.14 -15.77
CA GLU A 77 5.99 -6.58 -14.68
C GLU A 77 5.34 -5.24 -15.03
N VAL A 78 5.83 -4.56 -16.08
CA VAL A 78 5.30 -3.27 -16.52
C VAL A 78 3.99 -3.49 -17.26
N GLY A 79 2.92 -2.85 -16.81
CA GLY A 79 1.60 -2.91 -17.43
C GLY A 79 1.62 -2.37 -18.88
N ASP A 80 0.69 -2.90 -19.69
CA ASP A 80 0.60 -2.52 -21.12
C ASP A 80 0.25 -1.04 -21.30
N ASP A 81 -0.46 -0.43 -20.37
CA ASP A 81 -0.81 0.99 -20.35
C ASP A 81 0.42 1.89 -20.25
N ILE A 82 1.34 1.59 -19.31
CA ILE A 82 2.60 2.32 -19.14
C ILE A 82 3.49 2.10 -20.39
N ARG A 83 3.58 0.86 -20.85
CA ARG A 83 4.36 0.50 -22.05
C ARG A 83 3.86 1.27 -23.29
N ALA A 84 2.54 1.27 -23.53
CA ALA A 84 1.93 1.98 -24.65
C ALA A 84 2.18 3.49 -24.58
N PHE A 85 2.13 4.09 -23.39
CA PHE A 85 2.42 5.50 -23.19
C PHE A 85 3.84 5.89 -23.65
N PHE A 86 4.85 5.08 -23.29
CA PHE A 86 6.24 5.36 -23.69
C PHE A 86 6.51 5.01 -25.14
N ILE A 87 5.89 3.97 -25.70
CA ILE A 87 5.96 3.65 -27.14
C ILE A 87 5.40 4.81 -27.98
N ALA A 88 4.29 5.42 -27.57
CA ALA A 88 3.72 6.60 -28.23
C ALA A 88 4.67 7.82 -28.21
N ARG A 89 5.60 7.88 -27.24
CA ARG A 89 6.68 8.88 -27.15
C ARG A 89 7.97 8.47 -27.85
N GLY A 90 7.96 7.37 -28.61
CA GLY A 90 9.09 6.90 -29.41
C GLY A 90 10.12 6.06 -28.63
N ILE A 91 9.86 5.69 -27.39
CA ILE A 91 10.74 4.83 -26.58
C ILE A 91 10.32 3.38 -26.77
N GLN A 92 11.18 2.58 -27.43
CA GLN A 92 10.92 1.15 -27.66
C GLN A 92 11.43 0.31 -26.49
N PRO A 93 10.66 -0.71 -26.03
CA PRO A 93 11.10 -1.58 -24.97
C PRO A 93 12.31 -2.43 -25.41
N ILE A 94 13.33 -2.49 -24.57
CA ILE A 94 14.49 -3.36 -24.77
C ILE A 94 14.31 -4.55 -23.82
N ALA A 95 14.27 -5.77 -24.37
CA ALA A 95 14.15 -6.98 -23.56
C ALA A 95 15.30 -7.06 -22.55
N SER A 96 14.98 -6.98 -21.26
CA SER A 96 15.93 -7.11 -20.17
C SER A 96 15.65 -8.42 -19.43
N ALA A 97 16.61 -9.34 -19.45
CA ALA A 97 16.51 -10.65 -18.81
C ALA A 97 16.89 -10.63 -17.32
N THR A 98 17.08 -9.45 -16.72
CA THR A 98 17.52 -9.33 -15.33
C THR A 98 16.37 -8.98 -14.39
N SER A 99 15.85 -9.99 -13.72
CA SER A 99 15.19 -9.83 -12.42
C SER A 99 16.30 -9.80 -11.35
N SER A 100 16.57 -8.70 -10.72
CA SER A 100 17.41 -8.62 -9.53
C SER A 100 17.28 -7.27 -8.84
N LYS A 101 17.72 -7.18 -7.63
CA LYS A 101 17.72 -6.10 -6.61
C LYS A 101 17.64 -4.62 -7.04
N ASP A 102 17.96 -4.30 -8.28
CA ASP A 102 17.83 -2.95 -8.87
C ASP A 102 16.35 -2.55 -9.15
N GLU A 103 15.39 -3.47 -8.91
CA GLU A 103 13.96 -3.27 -9.18
C GLU A 103 13.27 -2.41 -8.14
N GLU A 104 13.90 -2.23 -6.97
CA GLU A 104 13.33 -1.50 -5.84
C GLU A 104 13.78 -0.04 -5.77
N GLU A 105 14.83 0.36 -6.50
CA GLU A 105 15.34 1.72 -6.44
C GLU A 105 14.54 2.68 -7.33
N PRO A 106 14.21 3.88 -6.84
CA PRO A 106 13.53 4.90 -7.63
C PRO A 106 14.46 5.43 -8.74
N LEU A 107 13.90 5.73 -9.91
CA LEU A 107 14.64 6.29 -11.05
C LEU A 107 15.12 7.73 -10.80
N ILE A 108 14.49 8.43 -9.87
CA ILE A 108 14.81 9.78 -9.45
C ILE A 108 15.15 9.72 -7.96
N GLU A 109 16.42 9.91 -7.63
CA GLU A 109 16.86 10.10 -6.24
C GLU A 109 16.53 11.51 -5.78
N THR A 110 15.52 11.63 -4.95
CA THR A 110 15.30 12.87 -4.18
C THR A 110 15.95 12.67 -2.83
N GLY A 111 17.02 13.44 -2.57
CA GLY A 111 17.92 13.35 -1.43
C GLY A 111 17.28 12.78 -0.17
N ALA A 112 17.82 11.65 0.27
CA ALA A 112 17.44 11.02 1.50
C ALA A 112 18.03 11.83 2.66
N ASP A 113 17.19 12.53 3.40
CA ASP A 113 17.47 12.71 4.81
C ASP A 113 17.38 11.31 5.41
N GLU A 114 18.52 10.76 5.83
CA GLU A 114 18.60 9.49 6.53
C GLU A 114 17.68 9.57 7.73
N ALA A 115 16.63 8.76 7.73
CA ALA A 115 15.77 8.62 8.89
C ALA A 115 16.64 8.05 10.01
N ALA A 116 16.94 8.86 11.00
CA ALA A 116 17.66 8.44 12.19
C ALA A 116 17.01 7.18 12.74
N GLU A 117 17.80 6.15 12.95
CA GLU A 117 17.41 4.93 13.66
C GLU A 117 17.18 5.31 15.12
N ASP A 118 16.00 5.85 15.41
CA ASP A 118 15.57 6.05 16.78
C ASP A 118 14.59 4.92 17.13
N GLU A 119 15.07 3.91 17.85
CA GLU A 119 14.26 2.95 18.61
C GLU A 119 13.62 3.66 19.82
N GLY A 120 13.15 4.88 19.60
CA GLY A 120 12.58 5.76 20.61
C GLY A 120 11.12 5.45 20.89
N ASP A 121 10.72 5.83 22.09
CA ASP A 121 9.38 5.85 22.65
C ASP A 121 8.32 6.25 21.60
N GLU A 122 7.32 5.37 21.34
CA GLU A 122 6.23 5.61 20.37
C GLU A 122 5.56 6.97 20.57
N GLU A 123 5.50 7.45 21.80
CA GLU A 123 4.86 8.72 22.15
C GLU A 123 5.68 9.92 21.67
N LYS A 124 6.99 9.87 21.78
CA LYS A 124 7.89 10.91 21.25
C LYS A 124 7.84 10.92 19.73
N THR A 125 7.92 9.76 19.11
CA THR A 125 7.80 9.61 17.66
C THR A 125 6.47 10.18 17.15
N ARG A 126 5.36 9.90 17.84
CA ARG A 126 4.04 10.45 17.51
C ARG A 126 3.99 11.97 17.63
N LEU A 127 4.56 12.54 18.69
CA LEU A 127 4.60 14.01 18.85
C LEU A 127 5.39 14.68 17.74
N ILE A 128 6.55 14.14 17.39
CA ILE A 128 7.38 14.67 16.31
C ILE A 128 6.64 14.58 14.97
N LEU A 129 6.09 13.42 14.64
CA LEU A 129 5.38 13.20 13.38
C LEU A 129 4.13 14.08 13.25
N ASN A 130 3.43 14.36 14.33
CA ASN A 130 2.26 15.25 14.32
C ASN A 130 2.59 16.72 14.02
N MET A 131 3.82 17.15 14.30
CA MET A 131 4.29 18.51 13.97
C MET A 131 4.71 18.65 12.50
N LEU A 132 4.90 17.54 11.80
CA LEU A 132 5.35 17.55 10.42
C LEU A 132 4.22 17.86 9.44
N SER A 133 4.58 18.51 8.34
CA SER A 133 3.66 18.70 7.20
C SER A 133 3.30 17.37 6.55
N VAL A 134 2.17 17.34 5.84
CA VAL A 134 1.70 16.12 5.15
C VAL A 134 2.75 15.54 4.18
N PRO A 135 3.45 16.35 3.36
CA PRO A 135 4.54 15.85 2.51
C PRO A 135 5.69 15.20 3.29
N GLN A 136 6.06 15.77 4.44
CA GLN A 136 7.12 15.19 5.29
C GLN A 136 6.67 13.86 5.90
N ARG A 137 5.46 13.79 6.47
CA ARG A 137 4.89 12.53 6.98
C ARG A 137 4.83 11.45 5.90
N MET A 138 4.52 11.84 4.65
CA MET A 138 4.53 10.94 3.50
C MET A 138 5.90 10.32 3.25
N LYS A 139 6.99 11.12 3.32
CA LYS A 139 8.36 10.62 3.20
C LYS A 139 8.68 9.59 4.28
N TYR A 140 8.30 9.87 5.54
CA TYR A 140 8.48 8.93 6.65
C TYR A 140 7.62 7.66 6.51
N ALA A 141 6.42 7.77 5.96
CA ALA A 141 5.58 6.60 5.67
C ALA A 141 6.25 5.64 4.68
N LEU A 142 6.92 6.17 3.65
CA LEU A 142 7.56 5.39 2.60
C LEU A 142 8.96 4.88 2.97
N LYS A 143 9.78 5.71 3.62
CA LYS A 143 11.22 5.44 3.84
C LYS A 143 11.60 5.30 5.32
N GLY A 144 10.71 5.63 6.23
CA GLY A 144 10.95 5.67 7.67
C GLY A 144 11.19 4.31 8.33
N THR A 145 11.35 4.32 9.64
CA THR A 145 11.53 3.13 10.49
C THR A 145 10.20 2.41 10.73
N ALA A 146 10.25 1.18 11.25
CA ALA A 146 9.06 0.42 11.63
C ALA A 146 8.21 1.16 12.68
N SER A 147 8.85 1.82 13.67
CA SER A 147 8.18 2.61 14.69
C SER A 147 7.43 3.81 14.09
N GLN A 148 8.04 4.51 13.12
CA GLN A 148 7.40 5.62 12.41
C GLN A 148 6.21 5.13 11.59
N ARG A 149 6.35 4.02 10.87
CA ARG A 149 5.24 3.42 10.12
C ARG A 149 4.10 2.96 11.02
N ALA A 150 4.41 2.39 12.20
CA ALA A 150 3.39 1.99 13.18
C ALA A 150 2.57 3.19 13.72
N VAL A 151 3.16 4.38 13.78
CA VAL A 151 2.44 5.61 14.12
C VAL A 151 1.62 6.10 12.91
N LEU A 152 2.25 6.17 11.72
CA LEU A 152 1.64 6.76 10.52
C LEU A 152 0.52 5.91 9.89
N ILE A 153 0.48 4.60 10.16
CA ILE A 153 -0.65 3.76 9.73
C ILE A 153 -1.98 4.17 10.38
N ARG A 154 -1.91 4.87 11.50
CA ARG A 154 -3.05 5.42 12.26
C ARG A 154 -3.35 6.88 11.93
N ASP A 155 -2.64 7.45 10.95
CA ASP A 155 -2.83 8.84 10.55
C ASP A 155 -4.27 9.06 10.04
N PRO A 156 -4.93 10.17 10.43
CA PRO A 156 -6.25 10.51 9.93
C PRO A 156 -6.27 10.75 8.42
N ASN A 157 -5.14 11.10 7.82
CA ASN A 157 -5.01 11.24 6.38
C ASN A 157 -4.81 9.87 5.71
N LYS A 158 -5.83 9.44 4.97
CA LYS A 158 -5.85 8.15 4.26
C LYS A 158 -4.67 7.96 3.31
N VAL A 159 -4.18 9.04 2.69
CA VAL A 159 -3.06 8.98 1.74
C VAL A 159 -1.75 8.60 2.46
N ILE A 160 -1.56 9.07 3.70
CA ILE A 160 -0.39 8.69 4.52
C ILE A 160 -0.46 7.22 4.91
N ALA A 161 -1.62 6.75 5.37
CA ALA A 161 -1.81 5.33 5.68
C ALA A 161 -1.61 4.43 4.44
N ALA A 162 -2.08 4.86 3.27
CA ALA A 162 -1.84 4.16 2.00
C ALA A 162 -0.35 4.14 1.63
N ALA A 163 0.38 5.25 1.87
CA ALA A 163 1.82 5.31 1.66
C ALA A 163 2.59 4.32 2.57
N VAL A 164 2.17 4.17 3.83
CA VAL A 164 2.75 3.13 4.72
C VAL A 164 2.59 1.75 4.10
N LEU A 165 1.40 1.42 3.60
CA LEU A 165 1.15 0.12 2.96
C LEU A 165 1.87 -0.07 1.62
N SER A 166 2.33 1.01 0.99
CA SER A 166 3.14 0.99 -0.24
C SER A 166 4.64 1.00 0.04
N SER A 167 5.06 1.12 1.31
CA SER A 167 6.48 1.15 1.66
C SER A 167 7.21 -0.14 1.26
N PRO A 168 8.37 -0.06 0.58
CA PRO A 168 9.17 -1.24 0.25
C PRO A 168 9.78 -1.91 1.49
N LYS A 169 9.92 -1.16 2.58
CA LYS A 169 10.47 -1.66 3.86
C LYS A 169 9.42 -2.31 4.75
N LEU A 170 8.14 -2.36 4.31
CA LEU A 170 7.05 -2.94 5.09
C LEU A 170 7.23 -4.46 5.21
N THR A 171 7.28 -4.94 6.45
CA THR A 171 7.43 -6.36 6.76
C THR A 171 6.10 -7.04 7.04
N GLU A 172 6.05 -8.36 6.87
CA GLU A 172 4.86 -9.17 7.20
C GLU A 172 4.49 -9.04 8.69
N THR A 173 5.48 -8.97 9.57
CA THR A 173 5.29 -8.78 11.02
C THR A 173 4.58 -7.47 11.34
N GLU A 174 4.92 -6.38 10.64
CA GLU A 174 4.24 -5.10 10.79
C GLU A 174 2.78 -5.18 10.31
N VAL A 175 2.53 -5.82 9.17
CA VAL A 175 1.16 -6.02 8.65
C VAL A 175 0.32 -6.88 9.60
N GLU A 176 0.92 -7.89 10.22
CA GLU A 176 0.28 -8.69 11.26
C GLU A 176 -0.12 -7.82 12.46
N ALA A 177 0.79 -6.96 12.94
CA ALA A 177 0.50 -6.02 14.02
C ALA A 177 -0.64 -5.05 13.62
N PHE A 178 -0.61 -4.48 12.41
CA PHE A 178 -1.64 -3.56 11.90
C PHE A 178 -3.01 -4.23 11.82
N SER A 179 -3.06 -5.50 11.41
CA SER A 179 -4.32 -6.25 11.34
C SER A 179 -5.03 -6.39 12.69
N ARG A 180 -4.28 -6.37 13.79
CA ARG A 180 -4.80 -6.49 15.17
C ARG A 180 -5.14 -5.15 15.83
N MET A 181 -4.64 -4.03 15.28
CA MET A 181 -4.84 -2.70 15.86
C MET A 181 -6.29 -2.23 15.72
N ALA A 182 -6.96 -1.94 16.84
CA ALA A 182 -8.34 -1.43 16.85
C ALA A 182 -8.45 0.05 16.45
N ASN A 183 -7.34 0.80 16.42
CA ASN A 183 -7.29 2.23 16.11
C ASN A 183 -6.85 2.53 14.66
N VAL A 184 -6.71 1.52 13.83
CA VAL A 184 -6.47 1.64 12.38
C VAL A 184 -7.78 1.87 11.65
N SER A 185 -7.75 2.57 10.52
CA SER A 185 -8.94 2.84 9.71
C SER A 185 -9.46 1.58 9.00
N GLU A 186 -10.78 1.53 8.76
CA GLU A 186 -11.43 0.45 8.01
C GLU A 186 -10.79 0.25 6.62
N GLU A 187 -10.39 1.34 5.97
CA GLU A 187 -9.81 1.31 4.62
C GLU A 187 -8.45 0.60 4.59
N VAL A 188 -7.62 0.81 5.63
CA VAL A 188 -6.35 0.08 5.78
C VAL A 188 -6.62 -1.43 5.94
N LEU A 189 -7.56 -1.80 6.82
CA LEU A 189 -7.93 -3.20 7.02
C LEU A 189 -8.52 -3.84 5.76
N ARG A 190 -9.30 -3.07 4.99
CA ARG A 190 -9.81 -3.48 3.68
C ARG A 190 -8.68 -3.75 2.71
N THR A 191 -7.71 -2.84 2.62
CA THR A 191 -6.55 -2.98 1.74
C THR A 191 -5.71 -4.21 2.10
N ILE A 192 -5.45 -4.43 3.41
CA ILE A 192 -4.74 -5.62 3.88
C ILE A 192 -5.54 -6.89 3.53
N GLY A 193 -6.84 -6.91 3.79
CA GLY A 193 -7.70 -8.07 3.59
C GLY A 193 -7.95 -8.45 2.12
N THR A 194 -7.80 -7.51 1.19
CA THR A 194 -7.91 -7.76 -0.25
C THR A 194 -6.58 -8.12 -0.91
N SER A 195 -5.46 -7.88 -0.24
CA SER A 195 -4.13 -8.20 -0.75
C SER A 195 -3.85 -9.71 -0.65
N ARG A 196 -3.62 -10.35 -1.80
CA ARG A 196 -3.24 -11.77 -1.85
C ARG A 196 -1.87 -12.04 -1.22
N ALA A 197 -0.97 -11.06 -1.24
CA ALA A 197 0.36 -11.20 -0.66
C ALA A 197 0.25 -11.34 0.87
N TRP A 198 -0.49 -10.46 1.52
CA TRP A 198 -0.60 -10.43 2.98
C TRP A 198 -1.58 -11.47 3.54
N THR A 199 -2.67 -11.76 2.81
CA THR A 199 -3.61 -12.81 3.23
C THR A 199 -3.09 -14.24 3.01
N LYS A 200 -1.84 -14.45 2.61
CA LYS A 200 -1.16 -15.76 2.72
C LYS A 200 -0.85 -16.10 4.18
N SER A 201 -0.52 -15.11 5.00
CA SER A 201 -0.22 -15.31 6.42
C SER A 201 -1.48 -15.61 7.22
N TYR A 202 -1.45 -16.71 7.96
CA TYR A 202 -2.52 -17.09 8.86
C TYR A 202 -2.72 -16.08 9.99
N SER A 203 -1.62 -15.54 10.52
CA SER A 203 -1.63 -14.53 11.57
C SER A 203 -2.36 -13.25 11.17
N VAL A 204 -2.13 -12.79 9.91
CA VAL A 204 -2.83 -11.64 9.33
C VAL A 204 -4.33 -11.93 9.20
N ILE A 205 -4.70 -13.10 8.66
CA ILE A 205 -6.11 -13.51 8.54
C ILE A 205 -6.79 -13.52 9.90
N SER A 206 -6.17 -14.18 10.90
CA SER A 206 -6.72 -14.26 12.26
C SER A 206 -6.86 -12.87 12.89
N GLY A 207 -5.87 -11.98 12.69
CA GLY A 207 -5.92 -10.60 13.16
C GLY A 207 -7.09 -9.82 12.54
N LEU A 208 -7.24 -9.89 11.22
CA LEU A 208 -8.32 -9.20 10.50
C LEU A 208 -9.71 -9.67 10.93
N VAL A 209 -9.92 -10.98 11.03
CA VAL A 209 -11.23 -11.54 11.38
C VAL A 209 -11.64 -11.19 12.82
N LYS A 210 -10.67 -11.10 13.75
CA LYS A 210 -10.91 -10.69 15.14
C LYS A 210 -11.00 -9.18 15.33
N ASN A 211 -10.65 -8.38 14.32
CA ASN A 211 -10.65 -6.93 14.43
C ASN A 211 -12.07 -6.37 14.27
N PRO A 212 -12.58 -5.60 15.27
CA PRO A 212 -13.95 -5.07 15.23
C PRO A 212 -14.19 -4.04 14.12
N LYS A 213 -13.13 -3.41 13.61
CA LYS A 213 -13.21 -2.43 12.52
C LYS A 213 -13.01 -3.04 11.13
N CYS A 214 -12.70 -4.34 11.05
CA CYS A 214 -12.58 -4.98 9.74
C CYS A 214 -13.96 -5.07 9.07
N PRO A 215 -14.07 -4.69 7.77
CA PRO A 215 -15.34 -4.81 7.05
C PRO A 215 -15.91 -6.22 7.15
N PRO A 216 -17.20 -6.38 7.54
CA PRO A 216 -17.81 -7.69 7.72
C PRO A 216 -17.69 -8.60 6.49
N ALA A 217 -17.79 -8.04 5.28
CA ALA A 217 -17.64 -8.78 4.03
C ALA A 217 -16.25 -9.46 3.90
N ILE A 218 -15.19 -8.77 4.30
CA ILE A 218 -13.83 -9.30 4.30
C ILE A 218 -13.68 -10.37 5.39
N SER A 219 -14.12 -10.07 6.61
CA SER A 219 -14.03 -10.99 7.73
C SER A 219 -14.79 -12.31 7.45
N LEU A 220 -15.97 -12.23 6.82
CA LEU A 220 -16.76 -13.41 6.41
C LEU A 220 -16.02 -14.26 5.36
N THR A 221 -15.41 -13.61 4.38
CA THR A 221 -14.64 -14.31 3.34
C THR A 221 -13.41 -15.00 3.91
N LEU A 222 -12.69 -14.32 4.82
CA LEU A 222 -11.48 -14.85 5.44
C LEU A 222 -11.76 -15.90 6.52
N MET A 223 -12.94 -15.89 7.13
CA MET A 223 -13.32 -16.86 8.17
C MET A 223 -13.26 -18.30 7.69
N SER A 224 -13.57 -18.58 6.43
CA SER A 224 -13.48 -19.94 5.86
C SER A 224 -12.06 -20.51 5.85
N ARG A 225 -11.04 -19.67 6.06
CA ARG A 225 -9.62 -20.04 6.10
C ARG A 225 -9.09 -20.21 7.54
N LEU A 226 -9.92 -19.96 8.54
CA LEU A 226 -9.56 -20.17 9.94
C LEU A 226 -9.71 -21.64 10.36
N ASN A 227 -8.89 -22.05 11.33
CA ASN A 227 -9.03 -23.36 11.94
C ASN A 227 -10.27 -23.40 12.88
N ASP A 228 -10.76 -24.60 13.19
CA ASP A 228 -11.94 -24.81 14.04
C ASP A 228 -11.79 -24.18 15.45
N ARG A 229 -10.56 -24.12 15.97
CA ARG A 229 -10.27 -23.53 17.29
C ARG A 229 -10.52 -22.02 17.29
N ASP A 230 -10.02 -21.32 16.26
CA ASP A 230 -10.20 -19.86 16.14
C ASP A 230 -11.66 -19.52 15.81
N VAL A 231 -12.33 -20.33 14.98
CA VAL A 231 -13.77 -20.14 14.72
C VAL A 231 -14.60 -20.33 15.98
N LYS A 232 -14.27 -21.32 16.85
CA LYS A 232 -14.90 -21.47 18.18
C LYS A 232 -14.67 -20.25 19.07
N GLY A 233 -13.47 -19.67 19.02
CA GLY A 233 -13.15 -18.45 19.75
C GLY A 233 -14.04 -17.27 19.33
N LEU A 234 -14.30 -17.10 18.01
CA LEU A 234 -15.14 -16.03 17.47
C LEU A 234 -16.61 -16.09 17.96
N VAL A 235 -17.15 -17.28 18.23
CA VAL A 235 -18.55 -17.43 18.71
C VAL A 235 -18.78 -16.71 20.02
N ASN A 236 -17.76 -16.68 20.88
CA ASN A 236 -17.84 -16.13 22.23
C ASN A 236 -17.20 -14.74 22.35
N ASP A 237 -16.56 -14.24 21.27
CA ASP A 237 -15.88 -12.96 21.28
C ASP A 237 -16.88 -11.81 21.13
N ARG A 238 -17.00 -11.00 22.20
CA ARG A 238 -17.91 -9.85 22.24
C ARG A 238 -17.42 -8.66 21.42
N ASN A 239 -16.13 -8.60 21.08
CA ASN A 239 -15.55 -7.53 20.28
C ASN A 239 -15.85 -7.68 18.77
N VAL A 240 -16.28 -8.88 18.36
CA VAL A 240 -16.59 -9.19 16.99
C VAL A 240 -18.06 -8.90 16.67
N PRO A 241 -18.39 -8.33 15.50
CA PRO A 241 -19.77 -8.07 15.10
C PRO A 241 -20.68 -9.31 15.20
N GLU A 242 -21.95 -9.10 15.59
CA GLU A 242 -22.89 -10.21 15.77
C GLU A 242 -23.08 -11.06 14.51
N ALA A 243 -23.11 -10.42 13.35
CA ALA A 243 -23.20 -11.12 12.05
C ALA A 243 -22.08 -12.15 11.89
N LEU A 244 -20.87 -11.82 12.31
CA LEU A 244 -19.72 -12.70 12.22
C LEU A 244 -19.81 -13.86 13.24
N ARG A 245 -20.29 -13.59 14.46
CA ARG A 245 -20.54 -14.62 15.47
C ARG A 245 -21.60 -15.64 15.02
N LEU A 246 -22.66 -15.16 14.40
CA LEU A 246 -23.71 -16.03 13.81
C LEU A 246 -23.15 -16.87 12.65
N ALA A 247 -22.36 -16.27 11.79
CA ALA A 247 -21.70 -16.99 10.71
C ALA A 247 -20.72 -18.06 11.23
N ALA A 248 -19.95 -17.74 12.27
CA ALA A 248 -19.03 -18.68 12.92
C ALA A 248 -19.78 -19.90 13.49
N ARG A 249 -20.95 -19.70 14.12
CA ARG A 249 -21.81 -20.80 14.61
C ARG A 249 -22.25 -21.71 13.46
N LYS A 250 -22.67 -21.15 12.32
CA LYS A 250 -23.07 -21.91 11.13
C LYS A 250 -21.91 -22.73 10.56
N VAL A 251 -20.70 -22.13 10.47
CA VAL A 251 -19.51 -22.83 9.98
C VAL A 251 -19.17 -24.02 10.88
N LEU A 252 -19.21 -23.84 12.21
CA LEU A 252 -18.96 -24.95 13.14
C LEU A 252 -19.99 -26.09 13.00
N ALA A 253 -21.28 -25.77 12.91
CA ALA A 253 -22.32 -26.77 12.74
C ALA A 253 -22.12 -27.59 11.44
N VAL A 254 -21.71 -26.94 10.34
CA VAL A 254 -21.39 -27.62 9.09
C VAL A 254 -20.13 -28.47 9.20
N ASN A 255 -19.09 -28.00 9.90
CA ASN A 255 -17.86 -28.76 10.10
C ASN A 255 -18.07 -29.99 10.99
N GLU A 256 -18.94 -29.91 11.98
CA GLU A 256 -19.30 -31.02 12.86
C GLU A 256 -20.10 -32.10 12.11
N SER A 257 -21.04 -31.69 11.24
CA SER A 257 -21.80 -32.63 10.41
C SER A 257 -20.96 -33.34 9.34
N ARG A 258 -19.82 -32.78 8.92
CA ARG A 258 -18.90 -33.42 7.96
C ARG A 258 -17.92 -34.40 8.64
N LYS A 259 -17.78 -34.37 9.94
CA LYS A 259 -16.90 -35.26 10.72
C LYS A 259 -17.61 -36.50 11.25
N GLN A 260 -18.92 -36.54 11.12
CA GLN A 260 -19.78 -37.71 11.39
C GLN A 260 -19.98 -38.53 10.11
#